data_7f341290b7e1fcf0653f5ea7ce936f78
#
_entry.id   7f341290b7e1fcf0653f5ea7ce936f78
#
_cell.length_a   1.000
_cell.length_b   1.000
_cell.length_c   1.000
_cell.angle_alpha   90.00
_cell.angle_beta   90.00
_cell.angle_gamma   90.00
#
_symmetry.space_group_name_H-M   'P 1'
#
loop_
_entity.id
_entity.type
_entity.pdbx_description
1 polymer ?
#
loop_
_entity_poly.entity_id
_entity_poly.type
_entity_poly.pdbx_seq_one_letter_code
_entity_poly.pdbx_strand_id
1 'polypeptide(L)'
;MNDMISLLVHFGNPTDAEKAGCRREAGHIGAMSNAIAALDPSADALSVWPSGFRTYLSKMHKERGDEDGCVGSTFRGIYTYIRSNQHKGEFGFLRDVFLQYLVDHWPWPSLDRKNALTDTVASRLPWMWASSAARELNMKEEKLKELAGKGLIVVKYRPSRSKRMLLAVRREDLPRIRQILHEQAGLKALRNLGISIRRQIVLLPLLFPEAQGDTVQFRKGEQVQVLRSSIEKLLKLAEDLPVIDYEGAEQVVLARVLRSCAWRNEMIEHLFRMILRGEMKPEAVLKGKPGFTGWLFSREALERIKLEGSLTRLKAYSQAGANALPALAPPNRTISTSS
;
A
#
# COMPACT_ATOMS: atom_id res chain seq x y z
N MET A 1 42.94 32.31 -6.33
CA MET A 1 42.94 32.72 -4.90
C MET A 1 41.56 33.15 -4.42
N ASN A 2 40.85 34.01 -5.14
CA ASN A 2 39.49 34.47 -4.73
C ASN A 2 38.46 33.36 -4.53
N ASP A 3 38.52 32.31 -5.36
CA ASP A 3 37.55 31.21 -5.24
C ASP A 3 37.77 30.32 -4.00
N MET A 4 39.05 30.18 -3.58
CA MET A 4 39.37 29.46 -2.33
C MET A 4 38.88 30.26 -1.10
N ILE A 5 39.13 31.57 -1.09
CA ILE A 5 38.64 32.47 -0.02
C ILE A 5 37.11 32.43 0.04
N SER A 6 36.46 32.53 -1.12
CA SER A 6 34.99 32.42 -1.20
C SER A 6 34.48 31.09 -0.67
N LEU A 7 35.15 29.98 -0.98
CA LEU A 7 34.81 28.67 -0.43
C LEU A 7 34.92 28.65 1.09
N LEU A 8 36.04 29.10 1.65
CA LEU A 8 36.29 29.12 3.09
C LEU A 8 35.27 29.96 3.85
N VAL A 9 34.87 31.10 3.30
CA VAL A 9 33.81 31.95 3.87
C VAL A 9 32.45 31.23 3.90
N HIS A 10 32.17 30.39 2.90
CA HIS A 10 30.92 29.61 2.87
C HIS A 10 30.92 28.43 3.85
N PHE A 11 32.05 27.96 4.31
CA PHE A 11 32.17 27.00 5.39
C PHE A 11 31.92 27.63 6.77
N GLY A 12 32.25 28.92 6.96
CA GLY A 12 31.99 29.64 8.20
C GLY A 12 30.51 29.62 8.58
N ASN A 13 30.25 29.68 9.87
CA ASN A 13 28.87 29.61 10.35
C ASN A 13 28.06 30.86 9.98
N PRO A 14 27.16 30.82 9.00
CA PRO A 14 26.42 32.00 8.57
C PRO A 14 25.50 32.59 9.64
N THR A 15 25.18 31.81 10.70
CA THR A 15 24.37 32.32 11.81
C THR A 15 25.11 33.35 12.65
N ASP A 16 26.42 33.20 12.81
CA ASP A 16 27.24 34.15 13.58
C ASP A 16 27.59 35.38 12.72
N ALA A 17 27.80 35.21 11.43
CA ALA A 17 27.93 36.29 10.48
C ALA A 17 26.65 37.14 10.30
N GLU A 18 25.45 36.48 10.29
CA GLU A 18 24.15 37.14 10.24
C GLU A 18 23.84 37.91 11.54
N LYS A 19 24.19 37.38 12.74
CA LYS A 19 24.06 38.03 14.03
C LYS A 19 25.02 39.23 14.18
N ALA A 20 26.20 39.15 13.54
CA ALA A 20 27.19 40.24 13.58
C ALA A 20 26.88 41.34 12.56
N GLY A 21 25.74 41.32 11.86
CA GLY A 21 25.41 42.35 10.84
C GLY A 21 26.28 42.31 9.59
N CYS A 22 27.16 41.32 9.46
CA CYS A 22 28.09 41.16 8.31
C CYS A 22 27.36 40.58 7.11
N ARG A 23 26.47 41.37 6.53
CA ARG A 23 25.90 41.08 5.22
C ARG A 23 26.94 41.41 4.12
N ARG A 24 27.42 40.37 3.43
CA ARG A 24 27.71 40.34 2.01
C ARG A 24 29.10 40.71 1.47
N GLU A 25 30.03 41.14 2.19
CA GLU A 25 31.34 41.43 1.55
C GLU A 25 32.46 40.62 2.22
N ALA A 26 33.07 39.74 1.44
CA ALA A 26 34.30 39.03 1.81
C ALA A 26 35.44 39.97 2.23
N GLY A 27 35.21 41.28 2.22
CA GLY A 27 36.16 42.34 2.58
C GLY A 27 36.09 42.80 4.05
N HIS A 28 35.09 42.39 4.82
CA HIS A 28 34.93 42.90 6.19
C HIS A 28 35.16 41.85 7.28
N ILE A 29 36.11 40.96 7.12
CA ILE A 29 36.66 40.19 8.24
C ILE A 29 37.59 41.14 9.02
N GLY A 30 37.02 42.18 9.63
CA GLY A 30 37.79 43.25 10.22
C GLY A 30 38.49 42.92 11.55
N ALA A 31 38.23 41.75 12.13
CA ALA A 31 38.94 41.28 13.31
C ALA A 31 39.52 39.89 13.08
N MET A 32 40.78 39.68 13.45
CA MET A 32 41.47 38.37 13.30
C MET A 32 40.65 37.22 13.97
N SER A 33 40.01 37.49 15.09
CA SER A 33 39.13 36.54 15.78
C SER A 33 37.94 36.04 14.90
N ASN A 34 37.33 36.94 14.12
CA ASN A 34 36.24 36.60 13.20
C ASN A 34 36.73 35.79 12.01
N ALA A 35 37.94 36.11 11.53
CA ALA A 35 38.59 35.35 10.47
C ALA A 35 38.90 33.90 10.93
N ILE A 36 39.49 33.78 12.11
CA ILE A 36 39.79 32.45 12.71
C ILE A 36 38.50 31.66 12.90
N ALA A 37 37.47 32.23 13.54
CA ALA A 37 36.19 31.56 13.75
C ALA A 37 35.48 31.15 12.47
N ALA A 38 35.69 31.84 11.37
CA ALA A 38 35.18 31.45 10.05
C ALA A 38 36.03 30.37 9.36
N LEU A 39 37.32 30.30 9.63
CA LEU A 39 38.25 29.39 8.98
C LEU A 39 38.39 28.04 9.71
N ASP A 40 38.31 28.02 11.04
CA ASP A 40 38.44 26.80 11.85
C ASP A 40 37.54 25.65 11.38
N PRO A 41 36.21 25.84 11.19
CA PRO A 41 35.37 24.78 10.72
C PRO A 41 35.73 24.24 9.31
N SER A 42 36.28 25.11 8.49
CA SER A 42 36.74 24.74 7.15
C SER A 42 38.08 24.00 7.19
N ALA A 43 38.99 24.41 8.06
CA ALA A 43 40.24 23.72 8.27
C ALA A 43 40.02 22.30 8.75
N ASP A 44 39.17 22.11 9.75
CA ASP A 44 38.78 20.78 10.27
C ASP A 44 38.10 19.94 9.19
N ALA A 45 37.17 20.52 8.43
CA ALA A 45 36.47 19.79 7.37
C ALA A 45 37.39 19.36 6.22
N LEU A 46 38.44 20.10 5.92
CA LEU A 46 39.34 19.82 4.80
C LEU A 46 40.62 19.07 5.20
N SER A 47 41.04 19.13 6.47
CA SER A 47 42.26 18.49 6.94
C SER A 47 42.27 16.95 6.79
N VAL A 48 41.12 16.32 6.98
CA VAL A 48 40.95 14.88 6.86
C VAL A 48 39.90 14.56 5.79
N TRP A 49 40.26 14.88 4.55
CA TRP A 49 39.37 14.66 3.38
C TRP A 49 39.19 13.17 3.07
N PRO A 50 37.96 12.67 2.70
CA PRO A 50 36.66 13.37 2.68
C PRO A 50 35.88 13.23 4.01
N SER A 51 36.42 12.52 5.02
CA SER A 51 35.73 12.20 6.27
C SER A 51 35.45 13.44 7.13
N GLY A 52 36.40 14.38 7.21
CA GLY A 52 36.20 15.64 7.90
C GLY A 52 35.04 16.44 7.33
N PHE A 53 34.91 16.51 6.00
CA PHE A 53 33.81 17.20 5.34
C PHE A 53 32.47 16.47 5.61
N ARG A 54 32.42 15.15 5.59
CA ARG A 54 31.21 14.39 5.96
C ARG A 54 30.80 14.64 7.41
N THR A 55 31.77 14.70 8.33
CA THR A 55 31.52 15.02 9.76
C THR A 55 30.93 16.42 9.88
N TYR A 56 31.49 17.39 9.17
CA TYR A 56 30.98 18.76 9.12
C TYR A 56 29.53 18.82 8.60
N LEU A 57 29.22 18.13 7.49
CA LEU A 57 27.86 18.04 6.97
C LEU A 57 26.90 17.38 7.95
N SER A 58 27.36 16.32 8.63
CA SER A 58 26.57 15.62 9.64
C SER A 58 26.23 16.50 10.85
N LYS A 59 27.20 17.31 11.29
CA LYS A 59 26.98 18.31 12.34
C LYS A 59 25.93 19.34 11.94
N MET A 60 26.09 19.95 10.73
CA MET A 60 25.09 20.89 10.21
C MET A 60 23.70 20.27 10.08
N HIS A 61 23.61 19.03 9.60
CA HIS A 61 22.36 18.33 9.43
C HIS A 61 21.67 18.11 10.79
N LYS A 62 22.43 17.69 11.80
CA LYS A 62 21.93 17.48 13.17
C LYS A 62 21.46 18.79 13.83
N GLU A 63 22.21 19.88 13.64
CA GLU A 63 21.90 21.19 14.27
C GLU A 63 20.70 21.88 13.63
N ARG A 64 20.52 21.74 12.33
CA ARG A 64 19.48 22.49 11.58
C ARG A 64 18.28 21.65 11.18
N GLY A 65 18.41 20.33 11.29
CA GLY A 65 17.36 19.40 10.91
C GLY A 65 17.09 19.37 9.40
N ASP A 66 16.08 18.61 9.03
CA ASP A 66 15.61 18.41 7.66
C ASP A 66 14.09 18.57 7.53
N GLU A 67 13.43 19.08 8.54
CA GLU A 67 11.96 19.18 8.64
C GLU A 67 11.34 19.93 7.45
N ASP A 68 12.00 21.00 7.01
CA ASP A 68 11.60 21.76 5.82
C ASP A 68 11.75 20.98 4.52
N GLY A 69 12.50 19.86 4.54
CA GLY A 69 12.85 19.05 3.36
C GLY A 69 13.52 19.86 2.26
N CYS A 70 14.28 20.88 2.63
CA CYS A 70 15.00 21.75 1.72
C CYS A 70 16.50 21.75 2.08
N VAL A 71 17.32 21.17 1.21
CA VAL A 71 18.79 21.13 1.39
C VAL A 71 19.38 22.52 1.56
N GLY A 72 18.82 23.52 0.89
CA GLY A 72 19.26 24.91 0.99
C GLY A 72 19.03 25.52 2.37
N SER A 73 18.03 25.12 3.15
CA SER A 73 17.83 25.57 4.52
C SER A 73 18.79 24.88 5.49
N THR A 74 19.02 23.60 5.31
CA THR A 74 19.91 22.79 6.16
C THR A 74 21.39 23.15 5.93
N PHE A 75 21.85 23.20 4.67
CA PHE A 75 23.27 23.37 4.34
C PHE A 75 23.63 24.75 3.79
N ARG A 76 22.70 25.67 3.74
CA ARG A 76 22.82 27.10 3.35
C ARG A 76 24.01 27.45 2.45
N GLY A 77 25.09 28.00 3.04
CA GLY A 77 26.24 28.52 2.30
C GLY A 77 26.89 27.48 1.38
N ILE A 78 27.18 26.28 1.88
CA ILE A 78 27.76 25.19 1.09
C ILE A 78 26.85 24.79 -0.06
N TYR A 79 25.57 24.61 0.18
CA TYR A 79 24.61 24.31 -0.87
C TYR A 79 24.58 25.41 -1.93
N THR A 80 24.57 26.69 -1.52
CA THR A 80 24.57 27.81 -2.43
C THR A 80 25.86 27.85 -3.26
N TYR A 81 27.01 27.62 -2.63
CA TYR A 81 28.32 27.58 -3.30
C TYR A 81 28.36 26.44 -4.34
N ILE A 82 28.03 25.22 -3.94
CA ILE A 82 28.04 24.06 -4.84
C ILE A 82 27.09 24.28 -6.02
N ARG A 83 25.90 24.82 -5.76
CA ARG A 83 24.90 25.10 -6.79
C ARG A 83 25.36 26.19 -7.78
N SER A 84 25.95 27.26 -7.27
CA SER A 84 26.44 28.36 -8.13
C SER A 84 27.65 27.97 -8.96
N ASN A 85 28.46 27.03 -8.48
CA ASN A 85 29.68 26.56 -9.12
C ASN A 85 29.54 25.14 -9.71
N GLN A 86 28.34 24.65 -9.94
CA GLN A 86 28.09 23.29 -10.45
C GLN A 86 28.77 22.97 -11.79
N HIS A 87 29.07 23.98 -12.58
CA HIS A 87 29.75 23.86 -13.89
C HIS A 87 31.25 24.03 -13.82
N LYS A 88 31.81 24.45 -12.67
CA LYS A 88 33.26 24.62 -12.49
C LYS A 88 33.89 23.30 -12.06
N GLY A 89 34.82 22.79 -12.86
CA GLY A 89 35.47 21.50 -12.58
C GLY A 89 36.37 21.51 -11.33
N GLU A 90 36.92 22.67 -10.96
CA GLU A 90 37.90 22.80 -9.87
C GLU A 90 37.40 22.32 -8.50
N PHE A 91 36.12 22.48 -8.20
CA PHE A 91 35.50 22.02 -6.93
C PHE A 91 34.53 20.85 -7.10
N GLY A 92 34.69 20.10 -8.20
CA GLY A 92 33.85 18.92 -8.46
C GLY A 92 33.91 17.89 -7.32
N PHE A 93 35.06 17.73 -6.68
CA PHE A 93 35.25 16.82 -5.54
C PHE A 93 34.36 17.15 -4.33
N LEU A 94 34.15 18.45 -4.03
CA LEU A 94 33.24 18.89 -2.97
C LEU A 94 31.79 18.51 -3.29
N ARG A 95 31.39 18.79 -4.54
CA ARG A 95 30.04 18.45 -5.02
C ARG A 95 29.79 16.95 -4.92
N ASP A 96 30.76 16.16 -5.35
CA ASP A 96 30.57 14.70 -5.39
C ASP A 96 30.44 14.11 -4.00
N VAL A 97 31.25 14.55 -3.04
CA VAL A 97 31.12 14.12 -1.63
C VAL A 97 29.81 14.64 -1.01
N PHE A 98 29.44 15.88 -1.32
CA PHE A 98 28.17 16.45 -0.85
C PHE A 98 26.96 15.68 -1.40
N LEU A 99 26.92 15.41 -2.70
CA LEU A 99 25.84 14.65 -3.31
C LEU A 99 25.79 13.21 -2.78
N GLN A 100 26.98 12.58 -2.57
CA GLN A 100 27.00 11.25 -1.94
C GLN A 100 26.47 11.30 -0.51
N TYR A 101 26.85 12.29 0.30
CA TYR A 101 26.32 12.48 1.63
C TYR A 101 24.78 12.61 1.61
N LEU A 102 24.23 13.38 0.67
CA LEU A 102 22.78 13.52 0.54
C LEU A 102 22.10 12.20 0.13
N VAL A 103 22.72 11.41 -0.75
CA VAL A 103 22.19 10.08 -1.10
C VAL A 103 22.14 9.17 0.13
N ASP A 104 23.17 9.23 1.00
CA ASP A 104 23.28 8.35 2.15
C ASP A 104 22.37 8.78 3.32
N HIS A 105 22.15 10.10 3.50
CA HIS A 105 21.56 10.64 4.72
C HIS A 105 20.31 11.49 4.53
N TRP A 106 20.02 11.98 3.30
CA TRP A 106 18.90 12.88 3.07
C TRP A 106 17.57 12.13 3.05
N PRO A 107 16.63 12.46 3.94
CA PRO A 107 15.40 11.67 4.12
C PRO A 107 14.28 12.02 3.13
N TRP A 108 14.50 12.97 2.20
CA TRP A 108 13.44 13.47 1.33
C TRP A 108 13.71 13.20 -0.15
N PRO A 109 12.65 13.05 -0.97
CA PRO A 109 12.77 12.75 -2.40
C PRO A 109 13.33 13.88 -3.28
N SER A 110 13.44 15.08 -2.76
CA SER A 110 13.95 16.24 -3.51
C SER A 110 14.98 17.02 -2.72
N LEU A 111 15.96 17.61 -3.38
CA LEU A 111 17.00 18.42 -2.77
C LEU A 111 16.62 19.91 -2.75
N ASP A 112 16.05 20.40 -3.84
CA ASP A 112 15.64 21.79 -3.98
C ASP A 112 14.37 21.94 -4.85
N ARG A 113 13.86 23.17 -4.95
CA ARG A 113 12.66 23.46 -5.72
C ARG A 113 12.92 23.53 -7.23
N LYS A 114 14.14 23.89 -7.62
CA LYS A 114 14.52 24.06 -9.03
C LYS A 114 15.07 22.79 -9.65
N ASN A 115 15.15 21.72 -8.85
CA ASN A 115 15.63 20.39 -9.23
C ASN A 115 17.05 20.30 -9.80
N ALA A 116 17.79 21.42 -9.86
CA ALA A 116 19.09 21.47 -10.53
C ALA A 116 20.10 20.41 -10.06
N LEU A 117 20.13 20.12 -8.74
CA LEU A 117 20.93 19.02 -8.18
C LEU A 117 20.12 17.73 -8.03
N THR A 118 18.80 17.85 -7.89
CA THR A 118 17.91 16.70 -7.75
C THR A 118 17.97 15.80 -8.99
N ASP A 119 17.94 16.38 -10.19
CA ASP A 119 17.95 15.62 -11.44
C ASP A 119 19.19 14.73 -11.56
N THR A 120 20.34 15.20 -11.03
CA THR A 120 21.60 14.44 -11.03
C THR A 120 21.56 13.21 -10.13
N VAL A 121 20.84 13.27 -9.01
CA VAL A 121 20.85 12.23 -7.97
C VAL A 121 19.48 11.64 -7.67
N ALA A 122 18.42 12.12 -8.33
CA ALA A 122 17.04 11.72 -8.04
C ALA A 122 16.82 10.21 -8.04
N SER A 123 17.47 9.50 -8.97
CA SER A 123 17.39 8.02 -9.06
C SER A 123 18.13 7.31 -7.92
N ARG A 124 19.07 7.97 -7.27
CA ARG A 124 19.91 7.42 -6.20
C ARG A 124 19.38 7.74 -4.81
N LEU A 125 18.50 8.76 -4.66
CA LEU A 125 17.89 9.08 -3.36
C LEU A 125 17.07 7.90 -2.86
N PRO A 126 17.18 7.55 -1.56
CA PRO A 126 16.46 6.38 -0.99
C PRO A 126 14.95 6.57 -0.95
N TRP A 127 14.48 7.80 -1.04
CA TRP A 127 13.07 8.14 -0.99
C TRP A 127 12.57 8.70 -2.32
N MET A 128 11.31 8.49 -2.64
CA MET A 128 10.62 9.09 -3.77
C MET A 128 9.22 9.56 -3.39
N TRP A 129 8.69 10.57 -4.12
CA TRP A 129 7.32 11.02 -3.87
C TRP A 129 6.33 9.93 -4.24
N ALA A 130 5.26 9.80 -3.43
CA ALA A 130 4.22 8.81 -3.69
C ALA A 130 3.57 8.96 -5.08
N SER A 131 3.43 10.19 -5.58
CA SER A 131 2.95 10.44 -6.95
C SER A 131 3.88 9.85 -8.03
N SER A 132 5.20 9.90 -7.81
CA SER A 132 6.19 9.30 -8.71
C SER A 132 6.19 7.77 -8.59
N ALA A 133 6.13 7.24 -7.36
CA ALA A 133 6.01 5.81 -7.11
C ALA A 133 4.72 5.24 -7.72
N ALA A 134 3.60 5.92 -7.56
CA ALA A 134 2.31 5.54 -8.13
C ALA A 134 2.37 5.45 -9.68
N ARG A 135 3.04 6.43 -10.32
CA ARG A 135 3.25 6.42 -11.77
C ARG A 135 4.14 5.25 -12.20
N GLU A 136 5.26 5.01 -11.49
CA GLU A 136 6.18 3.90 -11.80
C GLU A 136 5.53 2.52 -11.61
N LEU A 137 4.62 2.40 -10.62
CA LEU A 137 3.87 1.18 -10.32
C LEU A 137 2.56 1.06 -11.10
N ASN A 138 2.24 2.05 -11.95
CA ASN A 138 0.96 2.13 -12.68
C ASN A 138 -0.26 1.96 -11.78
N MET A 139 -0.29 2.69 -10.68
CA MET A 139 -1.36 2.65 -9.68
C MET A 139 -1.76 4.04 -9.21
N LYS A 140 -2.84 4.14 -8.43
CA LYS A 140 -3.26 5.40 -7.80
C LYS A 140 -2.50 5.62 -6.49
N GLU A 141 -2.23 6.89 -6.15
CA GLU A 141 -1.54 7.28 -4.91
C GLU A 141 -2.31 6.83 -3.66
N GLU A 142 -3.66 6.82 -3.71
CA GLU A 142 -4.54 6.37 -2.62
C GLU A 142 -4.23 4.93 -2.20
N LYS A 143 -3.82 4.09 -3.16
CA LYS A 143 -3.45 2.71 -2.87
C LYS A 143 -2.15 2.62 -2.08
N LEU A 144 -1.18 3.50 -2.32
CA LEU A 144 0.03 3.59 -1.50
C LEU A 144 -0.30 4.02 -0.07
N LYS A 145 -1.24 4.95 0.11
CA LYS A 145 -1.73 5.37 1.43
C LYS A 145 -2.42 4.22 2.17
N GLU A 146 -3.20 3.41 1.46
CA GLU A 146 -3.82 2.19 2.02
C GLU A 146 -2.76 1.19 2.49
N LEU A 147 -1.74 0.90 1.65
CA LEU A 147 -0.65 -0.01 2.01
C LEU A 147 0.15 0.50 3.21
N ALA A 148 0.38 1.81 3.29
CA ALA A 148 1.01 2.47 4.43
C ALA A 148 0.16 2.34 5.70
N GLY A 149 -1.16 2.57 5.62
CA GLY A 149 -2.10 2.41 6.73
C GLY A 149 -2.17 0.98 7.27
N LYS A 150 -1.89 -0.02 6.40
CA LYS A 150 -1.78 -1.43 6.78
C LYS A 150 -0.39 -1.81 7.32
N GLY A 151 0.55 -0.88 7.41
CA GLY A 151 1.92 -1.16 7.84
C GLY A 151 2.76 -2.00 6.87
N LEU A 152 2.32 -2.16 5.64
CA LEU A 152 2.99 -2.99 4.63
C LEU A 152 4.18 -2.30 3.98
N ILE A 153 4.24 -0.97 4.03
CA ILE A 153 5.33 -0.14 3.49
C ILE A 153 5.70 0.98 4.46
N VAL A 154 6.95 1.39 4.40
CA VAL A 154 7.44 2.51 5.20
C VAL A 154 7.22 3.81 4.44
N VAL A 155 6.60 4.78 5.10
CA VAL A 155 6.30 6.09 4.51
C VAL A 155 6.71 7.22 5.44
N LYS A 156 7.00 8.36 4.84
CA LYS A 156 7.19 9.62 5.56
C LYS A 156 6.19 10.66 5.08
N TYR A 157 5.72 11.47 6.00
CA TYR A 157 4.80 12.56 5.72
C TYR A 157 5.50 13.89 5.96
N ARG A 158 5.30 14.84 5.05
CA ARG A 158 5.78 16.20 5.17
C ARG A 158 4.65 17.18 4.83
N PRO A 159 4.42 18.21 5.65
CA PRO A 159 3.52 19.29 5.27
C PRO A 159 4.09 20.07 4.08
N SER A 160 3.28 20.31 3.09
CA SER A 160 3.61 21.24 2.01
C SER A 160 3.28 22.67 2.45
N ARG A 161 3.76 23.67 1.71
CA ARG A 161 3.37 25.07 1.96
C ARG A 161 1.87 25.33 1.79
N SER A 162 1.21 24.55 0.97
CA SER A 162 -0.25 24.58 0.80
C SER A 162 -1.00 23.78 1.87
N LYS A 163 -0.36 23.44 3.00
CA LYS A 163 -0.90 22.62 4.09
C LYS A 163 -1.31 21.20 3.67
N ARG A 164 -0.98 20.75 2.46
CA ARG A 164 -1.18 19.36 2.02
C ARG A 164 -0.07 18.49 2.58
N MET A 165 -0.41 17.31 3.06
CA MET A 165 0.57 16.32 3.45
C MET A 165 1.14 15.63 2.21
N LEU A 166 2.43 15.79 1.98
CA LEU A 166 3.17 15.09 0.93
C LEU A 166 3.63 13.75 1.50
N LEU A 167 3.45 12.70 0.71
CA LEU A 167 3.84 11.35 1.06
C LEU A 167 5.10 10.95 0.30
N ALA A 168 6.09 10.45 1.02
CA ALA A 168 7.30 9.85 0.47
C ALA A 168 7.35 8.36 0.80
N VAL A 169 7.81 7.55 -0.16
CA VAL A 169 7.91 6.09 -0.10
C VAL A 169 9.38 5.71 -0.31
N ARG A 170 9.87 4.68 0.37
CA ARG A 170 11.21 4.14 0.15
C ARG A 170 11.30 3.46 -1.21
N ARG A 171 12.39 3.70 -1.95
CA ARG A 171 12.63 3.02 -3.23
C ARG A 171 12.80 1.52 -3.06
N GLU A 172 13.44 1.09 -1.99
CA GLU A 172 13.65 -0.33 -1.70
C GLU A 172 12.34 -1.10 -1.49
N ASP A 173 11.24 -0.41 -1.15
CA ASP A 173 9.92 -1.03 -1.02
C ASP A 173 9.20 -1.26 -2.36
N LEU A 174 9.64 -0.63 -3.46
CA LEU A 174 8.95 -0.74 -4.75
C LEU A 174 8.85 -2.18 -5.28
N PRO A 175 9.90 -3.02 -5.22
CA PRO A 175 9.80 -4.43 -5.62
C PRO A 175 8.76 -5.18 -4.78
N ARG A 176 8.76 -4.96 -3.46
CA ARG A 176 7.78 -5.56 -2.54
C ARG A 176 6.36 -5.10 -2.86
N ILE A 177 6.17 -3.80 -3.14
CA ILE A 177 4.86 -3.28 -3.56
C ILE A 177 4.40 -3.94 -4.86
N ARG A 178 5.28 -4.08 -5.86
CA ARG A 178 4.98 -4.80 -7.10
C ARG A 178 4.54 -6.23 -6.83
N GLN A 179 5.24 -6.93 -5.94
CA GLN A 179 4.88 -8.29 -5.55
C GLN A 179 3.49 -8.33 -4.91
N ILE A 180 3.21 -7.46 -3.92
CA ILE A 180 1.89 -7.36 -3.26
C ILE A 180 0.79 -7.10 -4.31
N LEU A 181 1.03 -6.17 -5.24
CA LEU A 181 0.07 -5.85 -6.29
C LEU A 181 -0.14 -7.01 -7.27
N HIS A 182 0.93 -7.73 -7.60
CA HIS A 182 0.87 -8.91 -8.45
C HIS A 182 0.12 -10.05 -7.78
N GLU A 183 0.31 -10.24 -6.49
CA GLU A 183 -0.37 -11.25 -5.68
C GLU A 183 -1.86 -10.92 -5.44
N GLN A 184 -2.26 -9.65 -5.54
CA GLN A 184 -3.64 -9.24 -5.35
C GLN A 184 -4.43 -9.37 -6.67
N ALA A 185 -5.49 -10.13 -6.61
CA ALA A 185 -6.47 -10.22 -7.69
C ALA A 185 -7.68 -9.32 -7.37
N GLY A 186 -8.04 -8.45 -8.31
CA GLY A 186 -9.19 -7.56 -8.15
C GLY A 186 -10.52 -8.23 -8.51
N LEU A 187 -11.63 -7.50 -8.33
CA LEU A 187 -12.99 -7.93 -8.67
C LEU A 187 -13.17 -8.49 -10.07
N LYS A 188 -12.36 -8.03 -11.04
CA LYS A 188 -12.39 -8.56 -12.41
C LYS A 188 -11.99 -10.04 -12.45
N ALA A 189 -10.97 -10.43 -11.68
CA ALA A 189 -10.55 -11.83 -11.59
C ALA A 189 -11.63 -12.70 -10.96
N LEU A 190 -12.31 -12.22 -9.92
CA LEU A 190 -13.44 -12.91 -9.30
C LEU A 190 -14.64 -13.07 -10.25
N ARG A 191 -14.92 -12.06 -11.08
CA ARG A 191 -15.93 -12.19 -12.14
C ARG A 191 -15.55 -13.23 -13.19
N ASN A 192 -14.28 -13.31 -13.55
CA ASN A 192 -13.77 -14.33 -14.46
C ASN A 192 -13.90 -15.75 -13.88
N LEU A 193 -13.92 -15.89 -12.53
CA LEU A 193 -14.27 -17.16 -11.88
C LEU A 193 -15.76 -17.48 -11.93
N GLY A 194 -16.60 -16.56 -12.42
CA GLY A 194 -18.06 -16.71 -12.47
C GLY A 194 -18.80 -16.31 -11.20
N ILE A 195 -18.09 -15.70 -10.24
CA ILE A 195 -18.69 -15.23 -8.98
C ILE A 195 -19.36 -13.88 -9.24
N SER A 196 -20.69 -13.88 -9.35
CA SER A 196 -21.48 -12.65 -9.47
C SER A 196 -21.38 -11.80 -8.20
N ILE A 197 -21.58 -10.48 -8.31
CA ILE A 197 -21.56 -9.56 -7.15
C ILE A 197 -22.50 -10.04 -6.03
N ARG A 198 -23.68 -10.56 -6.38
CA ARG A 198 -24.66 -11.09 -5.43
C ARG A 198 -24.11 -12.29 -4.64
N ARG A 199 -23.29 -13.13 -5.26
CA ARG A 199 -22.70 -14.34 -4.65
C ARG A 199 -21.38 -14.06 -3.94
N GLN A 200 -20.74 -12.92 -4.21
CA GLN A 200 -19.48 -12.54 -3.56
C GLN A 200 -19.66 -12.41 -2.05
N ILE A 201 -20.78 -11.89 -1.56
CA ILE A 201 -21.06 -11.73 -0.12
C ILE A 201 -20.94 -13.06 0.63
N VAL A 202 -21.35 -14.15 0.01
CA VAL A 202 -21.35 -15.50 0.61
C VAL A 202 -20.05 -16.24 0.33
N LEU A 203 -19.56 -16.16 -0.90
CA LEU A 203 -18.44 -16.97 -1.33
C LEU A 203 -17.07 -16.38 -0.96
N LEU A 204 -16.94 -15.05 -0.85
CA LEU A 204 -15.64 -14.46 -0.52
C LEU A 204 -15.14 -14.88 0.88
N PRO A 205 -15.95 -14.80 1.96
CA PRO A 205 -15.49 -15.23 3.27
C PRO A 205 -15.13 -16.71 3.33
N LEU A 206 -15.81 -17.52 2.51
CA LEU A 206 -15.62 -18.96 2.48
C LEU A 206 -14.38 -19.39 1.68
N LEU A 207 -14.22 -18.81 0.49
CA LEU A 207 -13.17 -19.18 -0.45
C LEU A 207 -11.83 -18.49 -0.14
N PHE A 208 -11.89 -17.33 0.49
CA PHE A 208 -10.75 -16.45 0.72
C PHE A 208 -10.80 -15.89 2.15
N PRO A 209 -10.58 -16.72 3.17
CA PRO A 209 -10.64 -16.28 4.56
C PRO A 209 -9.61 -15.17 4.87
N GLU A 210 -8.51 -15.11 4.11
CA GLU A 210 -7.51 -14.05 4.20
C GLU A 210 -8.01 -12.66 3.73
N ALA A 211 -9.09 -12.63 2.96
CA ALA A 211 -9.72 -11.38 2.53
C ALA A 211 -10.59 -10.73 3.61
N GLN A 212 -10.76 -11.40 4.75
CA GLN A 212 -11.46 -10.90 5.92
C GLN A 212 -10.59 -9.91 6.70
N GLY A 213 -10.33 -8.74 6.13
CA GLY A 213 -10.06 -7.54 6.94
C GLY A 213 -11.38 -7.10 7.58
N ASP A 214 -11.30 -6.62 8.83
CA ASP A 214 -12.42 -6.20 9.65
C ASP A 214 -13.59 -5.62 8.85
N THR A 215 -14.72 -6.34 8.89
CA THR A 215 -15.98 -5.99 8.25
C THR A 215 -16.10 -6.27 6.74
N VAL A 216 -16.76 -7.38 6.44
CA VAL A 216 -17.49 -7.59 5.18
C VAL A 216 -18.73 -6.66 5.15
N GLN A 217 -18.53 -5.37 5.28
CA GLN A 217 -19.46 -4.37 4.82
C GLN A 217 -18.94 -3.89 3.48
N PHE A 218 -19.42 -4.50 2.39
CA PHE A 218 -19.23 -3.99 1.04
C PHE A 218 -19.87 -2.60 0.94
N ARG A 219 -19.18 -1.59 1.47
CA ARG A 219 -19.54 -0.20 1.18
C ARG A 219 -19.30 0.03 -0.30
N LYS A 220 -20.27 0.65 -0.93
CA LYS A 220 -20.23 1.03 -2.34
C LYS A 220 -18.90 1.75 -2.62
N GLY A 221 -17.93 1.08 -3.27
CA GLY A 221 -16.61 1.64 -3.60
C GLY A 221 -15.40 0.91 -3.02
N GLU A 222 -15.55 0.00 -2.05
CA GLU A 222 -14.41 -0.79 -1.54
C GLU A 222 -14.02 -1.88 -2.55
N GLN A 223 -12.73 -1.90 -2.89
CA GLN A 223 -12.18 -2.92 -3.77
C GLN A 223 -11.81 -4.15 -2.94
N VAL A 224 -12.58 -5.21 -3.08
CA VAL A 224 -12.20 -6.52 -2.55
C VAL A 224 -10.92 -6.98 -3.24
N GLN A 225 -9.94 -7.37 -2.45
CA GLN A 225 -8.68 -7.92 -2.91
C GLN A 225 -8.53 -9.34 -2.38
N VAL A 226 -8.17 -10.25 -3.25
CA VAL A 226 -7.99 -11.66 -2.95
C VAL A 226 -6.59 -12.05 -3.42
N LEU A 227 -5.92 -12.96 -2.72
CA LEU A 227 -4.63 -13.47 -3.15
C LEU A 227 -4.80 -14.30 -4.42
N ARG A 228 -3.97 -14.04 -5.42
CA ARG A 228 -3.95 -14.79 -6.67
C ARG A 228 -3.64 -16.26 -6.43
N SER A 229 -2.71 -16.55 -5.52
CA SER A 229 -2.37 -17.92 -5.11
C SER A 229 -3.56 -18.70 -4.56
N SER A 230 -4.48 -18.03 -3.85
CA SER A 230 -5.71 -18.67 -3.36
C SER A 230 -6.67 -19.00 -4.50
N ILE A 231 -6.77 -18.12 -5.50
CA ILE A 231 -7.54 -18.40 -6.72
C ILE A 231 -6.95 -19.59 -7.49
N GLU A 232 -5.63 -19.61 -7.64
CA GLU A 232 -4.93 -20.70 -8.33
C GLU A 232 -5.09 -22.05 -7.63
N LYS A 233 -5.03 -22.07 -6.27
CA LYS A 233 -5.32 -23.28 -5.49
C LYS A 233 -6.71 -23.84 -5.74
N LEU A 234 -7.71 -22.96 -5.81
CA LEU A 234 -9.08 -23.37 -6.10
C LEU A 234 -9.21 -23.92 -7.53
N LEU A 235 -8.58 -23.28 -8.52
CA LEU A 235 -8.63 -23.74 -9.91
C LEU A 235 -7.95 -25.08 -10.09
N LYS A 236 -6.90 -25.38 -9.32
CA LYS A 236 -6.22 -26.68 -9.32
C LYS A 236 -7.13 -27.85 -8.95
N LEU A 237 -8.24 -27.62 -8.23
CA LEU A 237 -9.20 -28.68 -7.93
C LEU A 237 -9.83 -29.32 -9.20
N ALA A 238 -9.73 -28.66 -10.33
CA ALA A 238 -10.26 -29.14 -11.59
C ALA A 238 -9.18 -29.25 -12.70
N GLU A 239 -7.89 -29.18 -12.36
CA GLU A 239 -6.79 -29.19 -13.34
C GLU A 239 -6.68 -30.52 -14.08
N ASP A 240 -6.90 -31.65 -13.38
CA ASP A 240 -6.78 -33.01 -13.93
C ASP A 240 -8.10 -33.54 -14.51
N LEU A 241 -9.14 -32.70 -14.57
CA LEU A 241 -10.44 -33.15 -15.03
C LEU A 241 -10.57 -33.14 -16.55
N PRO A 242 -11.36 -34.08 -17.14
CA PRO A 242 -11.60 -34.09 -18.57
C PRO A 242 -12.29 -32.80 -19.03
N VAL A 243 -11.80 -32.28 -20.17
CA VAL A 243 -12.42 -31.11 -20.80
C VAL A 243 -13.38 -31.64 -21.89
N ILE A 244 -14.65 -31.25 -21.76
CA ILE A 244 -15.71 -31.66 -22.70
C ILE A 244 -16.29 -30.47 -23.45
N ASP A 245 -16.80 -30.71 -24.65
CA ASP A 245 -17.31 -29.62 -25.51
C ASP A 245 -18.76 -29.20 -25.15
N TYR A 246 -19.55 -30.12 -24.56
CA TYR A 246 -20.96 -29.87 -24.23
C TYR A 246 -21.39 -30.55 -22.93
N GLU A 247 -22.38 -29.96 -22.30
CA GLU A 247 -22.99 -30.45 -21.05
C GLU A 247 -23.83 -31.70 -21.32
N GLY A 248 -23.54 -32.82 -20.65
CA GLY A 248 -24.33 -34.04 -20.74
C GLY A 248 -25.70 -33.91 -20.06
N ALA A 249 -26.62 -34.82 -20.38
CA ALA A 249 -27.98 -34.80 -19.81
C ALA A 249 -28.00 -34.91 -18.28
N GLU A 250 -27.07 -35.70 -17.71
CA GLU A 250 -26.94 -35.95 -16.27
C GLU A 250 -26.00 -34.95 -15.57
N GLN A 251 -25.50 -33.97 -16.27
CA GLN A 251 -24.56 -33.00 -15.75
C GLN A 251 -25.18 -31.59 -15.70
N VAL A 252 -24.71 -30.78 -14.77
CA VAL A 252 -25.10 -29.38 -14.65
C VAL A 252 -23.86 -28.52 -14.44
N VAL A 253 -23.72 -27.50 -15.28
CA VAL A 253 -22.61 -26.54 -15.17
C VAL A 253 -22.82 -25.62 -13.96
N LEU A 254 -21.78 -25.44 -13.13
CA LEU A 254 -21.85 -24.63 -11.91
C LEU A 254 -22.31 -23.18 -12.16
N ALA A 255 -21.96 -22.63 -13.33
CA ALA A 255 -22.46 -21.30 -13.73
C ALA A 255 -24.00 -21.22 -13.74
N ARG A 256 -24.72 -22.30 -14.06
CA ARG A 256 -26.19 -22.34 -14.02
C ARG A 256 -26.67 -22.32 -12.59
N VAL A 257 -26.04 -23.11 -11.71
CA VAL A 257 -26.32 -23.12 -10.27
C VAL A 257 -26.15 -21.74 -9.65
N LEU A 258 -25.01 -21.09 -9.88
CA LEU A 258 -24.68 -19.77 -9.34
C LEU A 258 -25.62 -18.66 -9.81
N ARG A 259 -26.18 -18.77 -11.03
CA ARG A 259 -27.13 -17.80 -11.59
C ARG A 259 -28.57 -18.06 -11.19
N SER A 260 -28.92 -19.29 -10.84
CA SER A 260 -30.29 -19.68 -10.54
C SER A 260 -30.81 -19.06 -9.26
N CYS A 261 -32.00 -18.48 -9.31
CA CYS A 261 -32.70 -17.99 -8.13
C CYS A 261 -33.19 -19.12 -7.21
N ALA A 262 -33.34 -20.34 -7.73
CA ALA A 262 -33.73 -21.53 -6.94
C ALA A 262 -32.61 -21.94 -5.95
N TRP A 263 -31.37 -21.55 -6.21
CA TRP A 263 -30.24 -21.79 -5.32
C TRP A 263 -30.05 -20.59 -4.38
N ARG A 264 -30.36 -20.80 -3.12
CA ARG A 264 -30.18 -19.77 -2.09
C ARG A 264 -28.72 -19.69 -1.65
N ASN A 265 -28.40 -18.62 -0.94
CA ASN A 265 -27.03 -18.39 -0.49
C ASN A 265 -26.52 -19.50 0.42
N GLU A 266 -27.36 -19.99 1.33
CA GLU A 266 -27.04 -21.08 2.28
C GLU A 266 -26.73 -22.39 1.55
N MET A 267 -27.50 -22.72 0.51
CA MET A 267 -27.25 -23.90 -0.32
C MET A 267 -25.95 -23.79 -1.11
N ILE A 268 -25.65 -22.61 -1.62
CA ILE A 268 -24.40 -22.34 -2.34
C ILE A 268 -23.22 -22.41 -1.38
N GLU A 269 -23.35 -21.85 -0.20
CA GLU A 269 -22.33 -21.94 0.83
C GLU A 269 -22.08 -23.41 1.21
N HIS A 270 -23.13 -24.19 1.42
CA HIS A 270 -23.02 -25.61 1.72
C HIS A 270 -22.33 -26.39 0.59
N LEU A 271 -22.74 -26.16 -0.65
CA LEU A 271 -22.11 -26.74 -1.85
C LEU A 271 -20.59 -26.45 -1.88
N PHE A 272 -20.20 -25.20 -1.69
CA PHE A 272 -18.78 -24.84 -1.73
C PHE A 272 -18.00 -25.37 -0.52
N ARG A 273 -18.63 -25.51 0.66
CA ARG A 273 -18.01 -26.21 1.80
C ARG A 273 -17.72 -27.66 1.48
N MET A 274 -18.64 -28.37 0.81
CA MET A 274 -18.43 -29.76 0.37
C MET A 274 -17.31 -29.85 -0.67
N ILE A 275 -17.26 -28.92 -1.62
CA ILE A 275 -16.19 -28.85 -2.62
C ILE A 275 -14.82 -28.65 -1.94
N LEU A 276 -14.72 -27.71 -1.01
CA LEU A 276 -13.47 -27.42 -0.29
C LEU A 276 -13.00 -28.58 0.60
N ARG A 277 -13.93 -29.40 1.14
CA ARG A 277 -13.63 -30.61 1.90
C ARG A 277 -13.33 -31.83 1.05
N GLY A 278 -13.52 -31.71 -0.29
CA GLY A 278 -13.36 -32.83 -1.22
C GLY A 278 -14.50 -33.86 -1.18
N GLU A 279 -15.59 -33.56 -0.44
CA GLU A 279 -16.80 -34.39 -0.36
C GLU A 279 -17.59 -34.34 -1.66
N MET A 280 -17.45 -33.27 -2.41
CA MET A 280 -18.02 -33.10 -3.75
C MET A 280 -16.96 -32.57 -4.71
N LYS A 281 -16.79 -33.29 -5.81
CA LYS A 281 -15.81 -32.92 -6.84
C LYS A 281 -16.51 -32.68 -8.17
N PRO A 282 -16.04 -31.71 -8.98
CA PRO A 282 -16.50 -31.61 -10.36
C PRO A 282 -16.06 -32.84 -11.14
N GLU A 283 -16.88 -33.29 -12.08
CA GLU A 283 -16.62 -34.46 -12.91
C GLU A 283 -15.88 -34.12 -14.20
N ALA A 284 -16.09 -32.92 -14.72
CA ALA A 284 -15.48 -32.41 -15.93
C ALA A 284 -15.46 -30.89 -15.97
N VAL A 285 -14.78 -30.34 -16.96
CA VAL A 285 -14.75 -28.90 -17.24
C VAL A 285 -15.29 -28.65 -18.65
N LEU A 286 -16.26 -27.74 -18.77
CA LEU A 286 -16.81 -27.33 -20.05
C LEU A 286 -15.84 -26.42 -20.79
N LYS A 287 -15.47 -26.78 -22.01
CA LYS A 287 -14.53 -26.03 -22.86
C LYS A 287 -15.01 -24.58 -23.08
N GLY A 288 -14.08 -23.65 -23.07
CA GLY A 288 -14.35 -22.23 -23.29
C GLY A 288 -15.03 -21.50 -22.15
N LYS A 289 -15.25 -22.15 -21.01
CA LYS A 289 -15.76 -21.52 -19.78
C LYS A 289 -14.64 -21.36 -18.75
N PRO A 290 -14.30 -20.14 -18.36
CA PRO A 290 -13.21 -19.91 -17.41
C PRO A 290 -13.64 -20.21 -15.97
N GLY A 291 -12.69 -20.69 -15.17
CA GLY A 291 -12.84 -20.89 -13.72
C GLY A 291 -14.02 -21.78 -13.36
N PHE A 292 -14.71 -21.44 -12.29
CA PHE A 292 -15.88 -22.21 -11.79
C PHE A 292 -17.05 -22.27 -12.77
N THR A 293 -17.10 -21.34 -13.73
CA THR A 293 -18.20 -21.31 -14.70
C THR A 293 -18.25 -22.55 -15.58
N GLY A 294 -17.11 -23.23 -15.73
CA GLY A 294 -16.99 -24.45 -16.53
C GLY A 294 -17.13 -25.75 -15.75
N TRP A 295 -17.12 -25.73 -14.43
CA TRP A 295 -17.19 -26.95 -13.64
C TRP A 295 -18.54 -27.65 -13.80
N LEU A 296 -18.51 -28.91 -14.08
CA LEU A 296 -19.67 -29.78 -14.28
C LEU A 296 -19.81 -30.73 -13.10
N PHE A 297 -21.01 -30.82 -12.59
CA PHE A 297 -21.37 -31.69 -11.47
C PHE A 297 -22.51 -32.62 -11.88
N SER A 298 -22.59 -33.80 -11.27
CA SER A 298 -23.74 -34.66 -11.38
C SER A 298 -25.03 -33.92 -10.99
N ARG A 299 -26.04 -34.03 -11.83
CA ARG A 299 -27.39 -33.48 -11.56
C ARG A 299 -27.96 -34.06 -10.29
N GLU A 300 -27.87 -35.38 -10.11
CA GLU A 300 -28.36 -36.08 -8.91
C GLU A 300 -27.71 -35.57 -7.64
N ALA A 301 -26.38 -35.38 -7.63
CA ALA A 301 -25.65 -34.85 -6.49
C ALA A 301 -26.09 -33.43 -6.13
N LEU A 302 -26.32 -32.58 -7.12
CA LEU A 302 -26.81 -31.22 -6.91
C LEU A 302 -28.26 -31.18 -6.39
N GLU A 303 -29.16 -32.03 -6.92
CA GLU A 303 -30.55 -32.12 -6.42
C GLU A 303 -30.60 -32.65 -4.98
N ARG A 304 -29.69 -33.56 -4.59
CA ARG A 304 -29.56 -34.01 -3.21
C ARG A 304 -29.24 -32.86 -2.26
N ILE A 305 -28.23 -32.04 -2.59
CA ILE A 305 -27.85 -30.84 -1.79
C ILE A 305 -29.03 -29.87 -1.69
N LYS A 306 -29.76 -29.69 -2.76
CA LYS A 306 -30.92 -28.79 -2.79
C LYS A 306 -32.04 -29.28 -1.89
N LEU A 307 -32.30 -30.60 -1.85
CA LEU A 307 -33.25 -31.25 -0.95
C LEU A 307 -32.82 -31.13 0.49
N GLU A 308 -31.58 -31.44 0.82
CA GLU A 308 -31.01 -31.32 2.18
C GLU A 308 -31.11 -29.88 2.72
N GLY A 309 -30.76 -28.89 1.93
CA GLY A 309 -30.89 -27.49 2.28
C GLY A 309 -32.35 -27.05 2.49
N SER A 310 -33.28 -27.65 1.76
CA SER A 310 -34.72 -27.42 1.95
C SER A 310 -35.25 -28.06 3.23
N LEU A 311 -34.83 -29.28 3.54
CA LEU A 311 -35.22 -30.01 4.77
C LEU A 311 -34.68 -29.35 6.04
N THR A 312 -33.45 -28.88 6.01
CA THR A 312 -32.83 -28.16 7.14
C THR A 312 -33.66 -26.92 7.49
N ARG A 313 -34.14 -26.21 6.47
CA ARG A 313 -35.00 -25.05 6.69
C ARG A 313 -36.37 -25.40 7.28
N LEU A 314 -37.02 -26.45 6.79
CA LEU A 314 -38.30 -26.90 7.33
C LEU A 314 -38.18 -27.25 8.83
N LYS A 315 -37.08 -27.91 9.21
CA LYS A 315 -36.77 -28.17 10.62
C LYS A 315 -36.58 -26.88 11.43
N ALA A 316 -35.85 -25.91 10.89
CA ALA A 316 -35.65 -24.63 11.58
C ALA A 316 -36.96 -23.82 11.75
N TYR A 317 -37.86 -23.83 10.75
CA TYR A 317 -39.20 -23.22 10.87
C TYR A 317 -40.09 -23.94 11.87
N SER A 318 -40.05 -25.27 11.89
CA SER A 318 -40.80 -26.06 12.87
C SER A 318 -40.35 -25.76 14.30
N GLN A 319 -39.06 -25.66 14.54
CA GLN A 319 -38.53 -25.30 15.87
C GLN A 319 -38.85 -23.85 16.27
N ALA A 320 -38.74 -22.89 15.32
CA ALA A 320 -39.09 -21.49 15.58
C ALA A 320 -40.60 -21.34 15.86
N GLY A 321 -41.47 -22.09 15.15
CA GLY A 321 -42.91 -22.10 15.38
C GLY A 321 -43.29 -22.73 16.71
N ALA A 322 -42.59 -23.79 17.15
CA ALA A 322 -42.81 -24.41 18.45
C ALA A 322 -42.44 -23.48 19.63
N ASN A 323 -41.41 -22.63 19.44
CA ASN A 323 -41.00 -21.67 20.47
C ASN A 323 -41.83 -20.37 20.45
N ALA A 324 -42.65 -20.13 19.44
CA ALA A 324 -43.47 -18.92 19.28
C ALA A 324 -44.92 -19.06 19.71
N LEU A 325 -45.36 -20.25 20.19
CA LEU A 325 -46.69 -20.40 20.80
C LEU A 325 -46.63 -19.83 22.24
N PRO A 326 -47.23 -18.64 22.49
CA PRO A 326 -47.42 -18.20 23.88
C PRO A 326 -48.31 -19.19 24.61
N ALA A 327 -47.93 -19.62 25.80
CA ALA A 327 -48.78 -20.37 26.69
C ALA A 327 -50.08 -19.57 26.87
N LEU A 328 -51.16 -20.06 26.27
CA LEU A 328 -52.48 -19.54 26.50
C LEU A 328 -52.79 -19.77 28.00
N ALA A 329 -52.68 -18.71 28.78
CA ALA A 329 -53.11 -18.69 30.15
C ALA A 329 -54.60 -19.03 30.18
N PRO A 330 -55.07 -19.94 31.08
CA PRO A 330 -56.49 -20.28 31.18
C PRO A 330 -57.28 -19.03 31.58
N PRO A 331 -58.51 -18.81 31.07
CA PRO A 331 -59.33 -17.67 31.39
C PRO A 331 -59.70 -17.72 32.86
N ASN A 332 -59.32 -16.76 33.67
CA ASN A 332 -59.79 -16.53 35.05
C ASN A 332 -61.29 -16.26 35.01
N ARG A 333 -62.10 -17.24 35.35
CA ARG A 333 -63.49 -17.06 35.68
C ARG A 333 -63.57 -16.49 37.12
N THR A 334 -63.65 -15.22 37.26
CA THR A 334 -64.13 -14.54 38.45
C THR A 334 -65.65 -14.57 38.44
N ILE A 335 -66.22 -15.45 39.30
CA ILE A 335 -67.65 -15.47 39.62
C ILE A 335 -67.83 -14.36 40.68
N SER A 336 -68.45 -13.26 40.30
CA SER A 336 -68.92 -12.23 41.21
C SER A 336 -70.32 -12.70 41.75
N THR A 337 -70.39 -13.11 42.99
CA THR A 337 -71.64 -13.24 43.75
C THR A 337 -71.90 -11.88 44.42
N SER A 338 -72.89 -11.18 43.94
CA SER A 338 -73.55 -10.07 44.62
C SER A 338 -74.60 -10.57 45.56
N SER A 339 -74.56 -10.17 46.82
CA SER A 339 -75.65 -10.13 47.78
C SER A 339 -75.84 -8.69 48.24
#